data_7b747e9e95f51edfd49407121bba6252
#
_entry.id   7b747e9e95f51edfd49407121bba6252
#
_cell.length_a   1.000
_cell.length_b   1.000
_cell.length_c   1.000
_cell.angle_alpha   90.00
_cell.angle_beta   90.00
_cell.angle_gamma   90.00
#
_symmetry.space_group_name_H-M   'P 1'
#
loop_
_entity.id
_entity.type
_entity.pdbx_description
1 polymer ?
#
loop_
_entity_poly.entity_id
_entity_poly.type
_entity_poly.pdbx_seq_one_letter_code
_entity_poly.pdbx_strand_id
1 'polypeptide(L)'
;ELAVEWGTAVTPEAVKEALDADEDIKAITVVHNETSTGVAAPIKEIGKVMKDYDALYIVDTVSSLGGDDARVDEFGIDICVTGSQKCLAAPPGMAAITLSDDAWDKAENVNPNTFYLDMKAYRKSGDKNPPESPYTPSHATIKLQKLL
;
A
#
# COMPACT_ATOMS: atom_id res chain seq x y z
N GLU A 1 -11.34 -6.36 -12.78
CA GLU A 1 -10.87 -4.99 -13.04
C GLU A 1 -12.06 -4.06 -13.22
N LEU A 2 -12.07 -2.91 -12.51
CA LEU A 2 -13.07 -1.86 -12.71
C LEU A 2 -12.57 -0.91 -13.81
N ALA A 3 -13.23 -0.95 -14.98
CA ALA A 3 -12.93 -0.03 -16.06
C ALA A 3 -13.60 1.33 -15.80
N VAL A 4 -12.82 2.39 -15.85
CA VAL A 4 -13.30 3.77 -15.77
C VAL A 4 -12.84 4.55 -17.00
N GLU A 5 -13.55 5.63 -17.32
CA GLU A 5 -13.13 6.51 -18.42
C GLU A 5 -11.75 7.12 -18.09
N TRP A 6 -10.89 7.17 -19.12
CA TRP A 6 -9.54 7.74 -18.96
C TRP A 6 -9.60 9.18 -18.45
N GLY A 7 -8.86 9.46 -17.39
CA GLY A 7 -8.87 10.77 -16.72
C GLY A 7 -9.98 10.95 -15.68
N THR A 8 -10.68 9.87 -15.32
CA THR A 8 -11.65 9.88 -14.21
C THR A 8 -11.19 8.96 -13.07
N ALA A 9 -11.63 9.26 -11.85
CA ALA A 9 -11.37 8.40 -10.69
C ALA A 9 -12.43 7.31 -10.57
N VAL A 10 -12.04 6.15 -10.05
CA VAL A 10 -13.00 5.14 -9.58
C VAL A 10 -13.81 5.73 -8.42
N THR A 11 -15.13 5.47 -8.40
CA THR A 11 -15.98 5.94 -7.32
C THR A 11 -16.16 4.90 -6.22
N PRO A 12 -16.42 5.31 -4.96
CA PRO A 12 -16.72 4.38 -3.87
C PRO A 12 -17.92 3.47 -4.18
N GLU A 13 -18.92 4.01 -4.89
CA GLU A 13 -20.14 3.27 -5.30
C GLU A 13 -19.78 2.14 -6.27
N ALA A 14 -18.91 2.40 -7.26
CA ALA A 14 -18.46 1.37 -8.20
C ALA A 14 -17.66 0.26 -7.50
N VAL A 15 -16.84 0.63 -6.51
CA VAL A 15 -16.14 -0.35 -5.67
C VAL A 15 -17.14 -1.21 -4.88
N LYS A 16 -18.13 -0.57 -4.26
CA LYS A 16 -19.18 -1.28 -3.52
C LYS A 16 -19.96 -2.24 -4.41
N GLU A 17 -20.41 -1.79 -5.57
CA GLU A 17 -21.14 -2.63 -6.53
C GLU A 17 -20.33 -3.86 -6.96
N ALA A 18 -19.01 -3.70 -7.15
CA ALA A 18 -18.15 -4.82 -7.52
C ALA A 18 -17.98 -5.84 -6.37
N LEU A 19 -17.86 -5.36 -5.13
CA LEU A 19 -17.74 -6.22 -3.95
C LEU A 19 -19.07 -6.94 -3.64
N ASP A 20 -20.21 -6.26 -3.84
CA ASP A 20 -21.55 -6.87 -3.70
C ASP A 20 -21.81 -7.94 -4.77
N ALA A 21 -21.19 -7.81 -5.94
CA ALA A 21 -21.39 -8.73 -7.07
C ALA A 21 -20.53 -10.01 -6.97
N ASP A 22 -19.46 -10.00 -6.18
CA ASP A 22 -18.52 -11.12 -6.09
C ASP A 22 -17.92 -11.23 -4.66
N GLU A 23 -18.45 -12.16 -3.88
CA GLU A 23 -18.00 -12.46 -2.50
C GLU A 23 -16.61 -13.12 -2.44
N ASP A 24 -16.09 -13.59 -3.58
CA ASP A 24 -14.76 -14.21 -3.67
C ASP A 24 -13.62 -13.19 -3.78
N ILE A 25 -13.91 -11.91 -3.90
CA ILE A 25 -12.89 -10.85 -3.89
C ILE A 25 -12.21 -10.81 -2.51
N LYS A 26 -10.90 -11.09 -2.49
CA LYS A 26 -10.08 -11.14 -1.25
C LYS A 26 -9.26 -9.88 -1.04
N ALA A 27 -9.09 -9.06 -2.06
CA ALA A 27 -8.39 -7.78 -1.97
C ALA A 27 -8.80 -6.88 -3.13
N ILE A 28 -8.75 -5.56 -2.87
CA ILE A 28 -8.78 -4.55 -3.92
C ILE A 28 -7.49 -3.76 -3.91
N THR A 29 -7.05 -3.33 -5.08
CA THR A 29 -5.90 -2.43 -5.24
C THR A 29 -6.35 -1.13 -5.88
N VAL A 30 -5.92 -0.01 -5.30
CA VAL A 30 -6.22 1.33 -5.79
C VAL A 30 -4.93 2.14 -5.88
N VAL A 31 -4.71 2.82 -7.00
CA VAL A 31 -3.67 3.83 -7.14
C VAL A 31 -4.23 5.15 -6.63
N HIS A 32 -3.63 5.72 -5.57
CA HIS A 32 -4.13 6.98 -4.99
C HIS A 32 -3.98 8.15 -5.97
N ASN A 33 -2.82 8.30 -6.59
CA ASN A 33 -2.59 9.34 -7.58
C ASN A 33 -2.02 8.75 -8.88
N GLU A 34 -2.84 8.74 -9.92
CA GLU A 34 -2.42 8.33 -11.27
C GLU A 34 -1.71 9.49 -11.99
N THR A 35 -0.38 9.41 -12.05
CA THR A 35 0.45 10.52 -12.56
C THR A 35 0.29 10.79 -14.05
N SER A 36 -0.11 9.79 -14.85
CA SER A 36 -0.32 9.94 -16.29
C SER A 36 -1.52 10.82 -16.63
N THR A 37 -2.51 10.88 -15.73
CA THR A 37 -3.74 11.66 -15.91
C THR A 37 -3.89 12.80 -14.90
N GLY A 38 -3.11 12.77 -13.81
CA GLY A 38 -3.25 13.72 -12.70
C GLY A 38 -4.51 13.49 -11.85
N VAL A 39 -5.08 12.28 -11.89
CA VAL A 39 -6.29 11.92 -11.15
C VAL A 39 -5.93 11.35 -9.80
N ALA A 40 -6.56 11.89 -8.73
CA ALA A 40 -6.51 11.33 -7.39
C ALA A 40 -7.77 10.52 -7.10
N ALA A 41 -7.60 9.25 -6.67
CA ALA A 41 -8.71 8.40 -6.25
C ALA A 41 -9.17 8.79 -4.83
N PRO A 42 -10.48 8.71 -4.52
CA PRO A 42 -11.03 9.06 -3.21
C PRO A 42 -10.80 7.94 -2.19
N ILE A 43 -9.52 7.69 -1.84
CA ILE A 43 -9.09 6.55 -1.00
C ILE A 43 -9.74 6.55 0.39
N LYS A 44 -10.02 7.72 0.95
CA LYS A 44 -10.74 7.86 2.23
C LYS A 44 -12.17 7.35 2.15
N GLU A 45 -12.88 7.71 1.10
CA GLU A 45 -14.27 7.31 0.88
C GLU A 45 -14.37 5.84 0.52
N ILE A 46 -13.45 5.34 -0.30
CA ILE A 46 -13.32 3.89 -0.59
C ILE A 46 -13.03 3.12 0.70
N GLY A 47 -12.14 3.60 1.56
CA GLY A 47 -11.84 2.97 2.84
C GLY A 47 -13.06 2.86 3.78
N LYS A 48 -14.02 3.79 3.68
CA LYS A 48 -15.30 3.66 4.43
C LYS A 48 -16.14 2.50 3.91
N VAL A 49 -16.15 2.29 2.59
CA VAL A 49 -16.84 1.15 1.97
C VAL A 49 -16.20 -0.16 2.40
N MET A 50 -14.87 -0.21 2.38
CA MET A 50 -14.11 -1.44 2.70
C MET A 50 -14.37 -2.00 4.09
N LYS A 51 -14.79 -1.18 5.05
CA LYS A 51 -15.10 -1.62 6.42
C LYS A 51 -16.20 -2.67 6.52
N ASP A 52 -17.04 -2.77 5.51
CA ASP A 52 -18.17 -3.71 5.48
C ASP A 52 -17.81 -5.05 4.79
N TYR A 53 -16.56 -5.23 4.34
CA TYR A 53 -16.12 -6.40 3.57
C TYR A 53 -14.86 -7.03 4.15
N ASP A 54 -14.76 -8.37 4.07
CA ASP A 54 -13.54 -9.13 4.45
C ASP A 54 -12.53 -9.20 3.28
N ALA A 55 -12.31 -8.09 2.62
CA ALA A 55 -11.34 -7.94 1.55
C ALA A 55 -10.25 -6.94 1.96
N LEU A 56 -8.99 -7.23 1.69
CA LEU A 56 -7.90 -6.31 2.00
C LEU A 56 -7.95 -5.07 1.10
N TYR A 57 -7.73 -3.91 1.70
CA TYR A 57 -7.61 -2.64 1.00
C TYR A 57 -6.15 -2.27 0.79
N ILE A 58 -5.68 -2.36 -0.45
CA ILE A 58 -4.28 -2.10 -0.85
C ILE A 58 -4.23 -0.79 -1.62
N VAL A 59 -3.40 0.15 -1.16
CA VAL A 59 -3.26 1.46 -1.82
C VAL A 59 -1.83 1.70 -2.23
N ASP A 60 -1.66 1.97 -3.52
CA ASP A 60 -0.42 2.52 -4.07
C ASP A 60 -0.39 4.02 -3.83
N THR A 61 0.51 4.46 -2.97
CA THR A 61 0.74 5.87 -2.64
C THR A 61 2.11 6.35 -3.13
N VAL A 62 2.71 5.66 -4.11
CA VAL A 62 4.06 5.95 -4.60
C VAL A 62 4.22 7.42 -4.98
N SER A 63 3.23 8.01 -5.64
CA SER A 63 3.27 9.40 -6.08
C SER A 63 2.44 10.38 -5.24
N SER A 64 1.93 9.96 -4.08
CA SER A 64 1.05 10.79 -3.26
C SER A 64 1.47 10.89 -1.79
N LEU A 65 2.09 9.86 -1.21
CA LEU A 65 2.47 9.89 0.21
C LEU A 65 3.46 11.02 0.49
N GLY A 66 3.09 11.93 1.39
CA GLY A 66 3.84 13.13 1.70
C GLY A 66 3.49 14.36 0.84
N GLY A 67 2.72 14.16 -0.23
CA GLY A 67 2.21 15.25 -1.10
C GLY A 67 0.70 15.43 -1.04
N ASP A 68 -0.03 14.40 -0.62
CA ASP A 68 -1.49 14.42 -0.46
C ASP A 68 -1.89 13.70 0.83
N ASP A 69 -3.16 13.85 1.25
CA ASP A 69 -3.67 13.25 2.49
C ASP A 69 -3.86 11.73 2.33
N ALA A 70 -2.96 10.96 2.95
CA ALA A 70 -2.97 9.50 2.94
C ALA A 70 -2.77 8.96 4.36
N ARG A 71 -3.77 9.15 5.23
CA ARG A 71 -3.76 8.68 6.62
C ARG A 71 -4.15 7.20 6.68
N VAL A 72 -3.13 6.34 6.59
CA VAL A 72 -3.28 4.89 6.39
C VAL A 72 -4.27 4.28 7.38
N ASP A 73 -4.02 4.46 8.68
CA ASP A 73 -4.86 3.86 9.74
C ASP A 73 -6.28 4.44 9.78
N GLU A 74 -6.39 5.77 9.62
CA GLU A 74 -7.70 6.46 9.66
C GLU A 74 -8.58 6.09 8.47
N PHE A 75 -7.96 5.88 7.30
CA PHE A 75 -8.68 5.52 6.07
C PHE A 75 -8.93 4.01 5.97
N GLY A 76 -8.42 3.21 6.91
CA GLY A 76 -8.60 1.76 6.94
C GLY A 76 -7.86 1.05 5.81
N ILE A 77 -6.68 1.55 5.46
CA ILE A 77 -5.83 0.94 4.43
C ILE A 77 -5.04 -0.20 5.06
N ASP A 78 -5.22 -1.40 4.55
CA ASP A 78 -4.52 -2.59 5.06
C ASP A 78 -3.07 -2.68 4.59
N ILE A 79 -2.84 -2.33 3.34
CA ILE A 79 -1.49 -2.32 2.77
C ILE A 79 -1.28 -1.01 2.03
N CYS A 80 -0.28 -0.24 2.46
CA CYS A 80 0.13 0.99 1.80
C CYS A 80 1.55 0.85 1.27
N VAL A 81 1.76 1.19 0.01
CA VAL A 81 3.06 1.09 -0.66
C VAL A 81 3.50 2.45 -1.17
N THR A 82 4.78 2.79 -0.93
CA THR A 82 5.35 4.03 -1.46
C THR A 82 6.81 3.86 -1.91
N GLY A 83 7.32 4.83 -2.65
CA GLY A 83 8.69 4.89 -3.14
C GLY A 83 9.41 6.17 -2.73
N SER A 84 10.71 6.08 -2.52
CA SER A 84 11.52 7.20 -2.02
C SER A 84 11.62 8.41 -2.96
N GLN A 85 11.54 8.19 -4.28
CA GLN A 85 11.87 9.20 -5.32
C GLN A 85 10.71 10.10 -5.76
N LYS A 86 9.58 10.00 -5.13
CA LYS A 86 8.39 10.82 -5.45
C LYS A 86 8.20 11.91 -4.39
N CYS A 87 7.02 12.04 -3.81
CA CYS A 87 6.73 13.09 -2.82
C CYS A 87 7.58 13.00 -1.55
N LEU A 88 8.19 11.86 -1.26
CA LEU A 88 9.18 11.74 -0.18
C LEU A 88 10.53 12.41 -0.50
N ALA A 89 10.71 12.96 -1.70
CA ALA A 89 11.84 13.80 -2.12
C ALA A 89 13.25 13.18 -1.89
N ALA A 90 13.35 11.86 -1.82
CA ALA A 90 14.62 11.15 -1.63
C ALA A 90 15.10 10.51 -2.94
N PRO A 91 16.39 10.11 -3.04
CA PRO A 91 16.89 9.38 -4.20
C PRO A 91 16.14 8.07 -4.43
N PRO A 92 16.00 7.60 -5.68
CA PRO A 92 15.40 6.31 -5.97
C PRO A 92 16.20 5.14 -5.37
N GLY A 93 15.52 4.02 -5.11
CA GLY A 93 16.16 2.79 -4.63
C GLY A 93 15.62 2.25 -3.31
N MET A 94 14.59 2.89 -2.75
CA MET A 94 13.86 2.36 -1.59
C MET A 94 12.36 2.36 -1.85
N ALA A 95 11.71 1.32 -1.33
CA ALA A 95 10.26 1.27 -1.14
C ALA A 95 9.96 1.10 0.35
N ALA A 96 8.85 1.66 0.79
CA ALA A 96 8.28 1.39 2.10
C ALA A 96 6.90 0.77 1.92
N ILE A 97 6.59 -0.17 2.81
CA ILE A 97 5.29 -0.84 2.86
C ILE A 97 4.83 -0.93 4.31
N THR A 98 3.56 -0.65 4.55
CA THR A 98 2.91 -0.89 5.84
C THR A 98 1.84 -1.97 5.68
N LEU A 99 1.64 -2.76 6.72
CA LEU A 99 0.59 -3.79 6.78
C LEU A 99 -0.20 -3.59 8.06
N SER A 100 -1.55 -3.66 7.96
CA SER A 100 -2.45 -3.75 9.12
C SER A 100 -2.29 -5.10 9.82
N ASP A 101 -2.85 -5.22 11.02
CA ASP A 101 -2.89 -6.51 11.73
C ASP A 101 -3.65 -7.57 10.91
N ASP A 102 -4.75 -7.21 10.26
CA ASP A 102 -5.52 -8.10 9.39
C ASP A 102 -4.70 -8.56 8.17
N ALA A 103 -3.94 -7.67 7.57
CA ALA A 103 -3.02 -8.02 6.48
C ALA A 103 -1.91 -8.97 6.95
N TRP A 104 -1.38 -8.76 8.15
CA TRP A 104 -0.40 -9.66 8.76
C TRP A 104 -0.98 -11.03 9.05
N ASP A 105 -2.17 -11.11 9.63
CA ASP A 105 -2.84 -12.37 9.94
C ASP A 105 -3.09 -13.20 8.67
N LYS A 106 -3.50 -12.55 7.57
CA LYS A 106 -3.62 -13.22 6.27
C LYS A 106 -2.27 -13.65 5.71
N ALA A 107 -1.22 -12.83 5.83
CA ALA A 107 0.12 -13.13 5.36
C ALA A 107 0.78 -14.32 6.09
N GLU A 108 0.54 -14.49 7.41
CA GLU A 108 1.08 -15.61 8.17
C GLU A 108 0.61 -16.97 7.64
N ASN A 109 -0.59 -17.04 7.07
CA ASN A 109 -1.20 -18.25 6.52
C ASN A 109 -0.79 -18.56 5.06
N VAL A 110 0.04 -17.71 4.45
CA VAL A 110 0.50 -17.88 3.06
C VAL A 110 1.96 -18.26 3.02
N ASN A 111 2.32 -19.22 2.17
CA ASN A 111 3.71 -19.51 1.86
C ASN A 111 4.15 -18.63 0.68
N PRO A 112 5.10 -17.69 0.88
CA PRO A 112 5.56 -16.84 -0.19
C PRO A 112 6.32 -17.66 -1.25
N ASN A 113 6.07 -17.37 -2.53
CA ASN A 113 6.81 -17.96 -3.65
C ASN A 113 8.08 -17.18 -3.98
N THR A 114 8.44 -16.20 -3.14
CA THR A 114 9.56 -15.30 -3.37
C THR A 114 10.47 -15.26 -2.15
N PHE A 115 11.78 -15.18 -2.41
CA PHE A 115 12.76 -15.03 -1.35
C PHE A 115 12.87 -13.58 -0.87
N TYR A 116 13.10 -12.65 -1.79
CA TYR A 116 13.37 -11.25 -1.44
C TYR A 116 12.13 -10.48 -0.99
N LEU A 117 10.95 -10.81 -1.53
CA LEU A 117 9.69 -10.16 -1.21
C LEU A 117 8.91 -10.86 -0.09
N ASP A 118 9.54 -11.74 0.66
CA ASP A 118 8.93 -12.38 1.83
C ASP A 118 8.81 -11.40 3.00
N MET A 119 7.63 -10.82 3.20
CA MET A 119 7.36 -9.87 4.26
C MET A 119 7.54 -10.47 5.66
N LYS A 120 7.33 -11.79 5.84
CA LYS A 120 7.57 -12.48 7.11
C LYS A 120 9.06 -12.47 7.49
N ALA A 121 9.96 -12.58 6.50
CA ALA A 121 11.39 -12.46 6.73
C ALA A 121 11.79 -11.05 7.22
N TYR A 122 11.15 -10.01 6.65
CA TYR A 122 11.35 -8.62 7.08
C TYR A 122 10.84 -8.40 8.51
N ARG A 123 9.64 -8.83 8.84
CA ARG A 123 9.07 -8.74 10.20
C ARG A 123 9.97 -9.43 11.21
N LYS A 124 10.31 -10.70 10.97
CA LYS A 124 11.19 -11.50 11.85
C LYS A 124 12.55 -10.83 12.11
N SER A 125 13.10 -10.15 11.11
CA SER A 125 14.37 -9.45 11.26
C SER A 125 14.21 -8.11 11.96
N GLY A 126 13.12 -7.38 11.70
CA GLY A 126 12.81 -6.11 12.35
C GLY A 126 12.50 -6.27 13.83
N ASP A 127 11.91 -7.39 14.25
CA ASP A 127 11.57 -7.68 15.66
C ASP A 127 12.76 -8.06 16.53
N LYS A 128 13.95 -8.25 15.94
CA LYS A 128 15.18 -8.50 16.71
C LYS A 128 15.61 -7.27 17.51
N ASN A 129 16.40 -7.52 18.56
CA ASN A 129 17.00 -6.44 19.34
C ASN A 129 18.53 -6.55 19.35
N PRO A 130 19.27 -5.69 18.62
CA PRO A 130 18.78 -4.59 17.79
C PRO A 130 18.07 -5.08 16.51
N PRO A 131 17.18 -4.26 15.92
CA PRO A 131 16.53 -4.60 14.65
C PRO A 131 17.53 -4.82 13.53
N GLU A 132 17.26 -5.81 12.69
CA GLU A 132 18.10 -6.17 11.54
C GLU A 132 17.27 -6.10 10.23
N SER A 133 17.97 -6.09 9.10
CA SER A 133 17.37 -6.33 7.79
C SER A 133 17.64 -7.79 7.37
N PRO A 134 16.66 -8.50 6.76
CA PRO A 134 16.89 -9.86 6.29
C PRO A 134 17.88 -9.93 5.11
N TYR A 135 18.06 -8.81 4.41
CA TYR A 135 18.95 -8.68 3.26
C TYR A 135 19.76 -7.39 3.35
N THR A 136 20.80 -7.26 2.54
CA THR A 136 21.63 -6.05 2.52
C THR A 136 20.83 -4.83 2.06
N PRO A 137 20.56 -3.85 2.93
CA PRO A 137 19.81 -2.66 2.56
C PRO A 137 20.65 -1.64 1.81
N SER A 138 20.02 -0.70 1.11
CA SER A 138 20.69 0.44 0.49
C SER A 138 21.07 1.49 1.53
N HIS A 139 22.20 1.30 2.21
CA HIS A 139 22.65 2.20 3.28
C HIS A 139 22.79 3.67 2.85
N ALA A 140 23.25 3.91 1.61
CA ALA A 140 23.40 5.27 1.09
C ALA A 140 22.05 5.99 0.98
N THR A 141 21.03 5.31 0.44
CA THR A 141 19.67 5.87 0.30
C THR A 141 19.02 6.11 1.66
N ILE A 142 19.17 5.16 2.62
CA ILE A 142 18.67 5.32 4.00
C ILE A 142 19.29 6.54 4.68
N LYS A 143 20.59 6.73 4.54
CA LYS A 143 21.29 7.90 5.11
C LYS A 143 20.79 9.21 4.53
N LEU A 144 20.60 9.27 3.21
CA LEU A 144 20.11 10.48 2.54
C LEU A 144 18.68 10.82 2.96
N GLN A 145 17.81 9.82 3.10
CA GLN A 145 16.43 10.02 3.53
C GLN A 145 16.32 10.52 4.99
N LYS A 146 17.30 10.24 5.84
CA LYS A 146 17.35 10.77 7.22
C LYS A 146 17.78 12.24 7.29
N LEU A 147 18.28 12.82 6.21
CA LEU A 147 18.74 14.20 6.15
C LEU A 147 17.70 15.16 5.57
N LEU A 148 16.60 14.62 5.06
CA LEU A 148 15.43 15.35 4.53
C LEU A 148 14.31 15.40 5.56
#